data_8195761e5cf6bb22257927d56d941950
#
_entry.id   8195761e5cf6bb22257927d56d941950
#
_cell.length_a   1.000
_cell.length_b   1.000
_cell.length_c   1.000
_cell.angle_alpha   90.00
_cell.angle_beta   90.00
_cell.angle_gamma   90.00
#
_symmetry.space_group_name_H-M   'P 1'
#
loop_
_entity.id
_entity.type
_entity.pdbx_description
1 polymer ?
#
loop_
_entity_poly.entity_id
_entity_poly.type
_entity_poly.pdbx_seq_one_letter_code
_entity_poly.pdbx_strand_id
1 'polypeptide(L)'
;MTNKVAIIASNGGLFDAYKVFNIATAAAATEKEVAIFFTFEGLNLIHKEGMHHLQVPVGGEGFIEGFSKANVPTIPELVDMAVELGVTFIACQMTMDVMGITADQLLDGISVGGAVTFLEFAKDAAPSLSF
;
A
#
# COMPACT_ATOMS: atom_id res chain seq x y z
N MET A 1 -21.47 -1.02 -14.11
CA MET A 1 -20.82 -0.50 -12.90
C MET A 1 -19.52 -1.25 -12.67
N THR A 2 -18.48 -0.52 -12.32
CA THR A 2 -17.23 -1.16 -11.96
C THR A 2 -17.25 -1.60 -10.49
N ASN A 3 -16.56 -2.69 -10.18
CA ASN A 3 -16.41 -3.21 -8.84
C ASN A 3 -14.94 -3.22 -8.41
N LYS A 4 -14.13 -2.40 -9.06
CA LYS A 4 -12.69 -2.34 -8.83
C LYS A 4 -12.27 -0.98 -8.29
N VAL A 5 -11.31 -0.99 -7.37
CA VAL A 5 -10.65 0.22 -6.86
C VAL A 5 -9.16 0.07 -7.12
N ALA A 6 -8.57 1.07 -7.75
CA ALA A 6 -7.13 1.09 -8.06
C ALA A 6 -6.45 2.18 -7.23
N ILE A 7 -5.32 1.83 -6.61
CA ILE A 7 -4.58 2.75 -5.75
C ILE A 7 -3.11 2.76 -6.20
N ILE A 8 -2.53 3.95 -6.29
CA ILE A 8 -1.10 4.12 -6.50
C ILE A 8 -0.49 4.62 -5.19
N ALA A 9 0.47 3.88 -4.66
CA ALA A 9 1.21 4.24 -3.46
C ALA A 9 2.63 4.62 -3.88
N SER A 10 2.92 5.92 -3.90
CA SER A 10 4.21 6.45 -4.35
C SER A 10 5.03 7.09 -3.24
N ASN A 11 4.49 7.18 -2.04
CA ASN A 11 5.17 7.76 -0.89
C ASN A 11 5.31 6.74 0.22
N GLY A 12 6.40 6.81 0.97
CA GLY A 12 6.80 5.76 1.89
C GLY A 12 6.79 6.12 3.37
N GLY A 13 6.05 7.14 3.76
CA GLY A 13 5.95 7.55 5.16
C GLY A 13 4.85 6.83 5.91
N LEU A 14 4.84 7.01 7.24
CA LEU A 14 3.84 6.37 8.11
C LEU A 14 2.43 6.82 7.76
N PHE A 15 2.23 8.12 7.55
CA PHE A 15 0.88 8.64 7.26
C PHE A 15 0.41 8.18 5.88
N ASP A 16 1.34 8.08 4.93
CA ASP A 16 1.03 7.56 3.59
C ASP A 16 0.55 6.12 3.68
N ALA A 17 1.20 5.32 4.51
CA ALA A 17 0.81 3.93 4.75
C ALA A 17 -0.62 3.85 5.30
N TYR A 18 -0.95 4.68 6.29
CA TYR A 18 -2.30 4.69 6.84
C TYR A 18 -3.35 5.07 5.80
N LYS A 19 -3.06 6.07 4.96
CA LYS A 19 -3.98 6.48 3.90
C LYS A 19 -4.25 5.33 2.92
N VAL A 20 -3.17 4.70 2.47
CA VAL A 20 -3.25 3.61 1.49
C VAL A 20 -4.02 2.41 2.06
N PHE A 21 -3.59 1.90 3.20
CA PHE A 21 -4.15 0.66 3.73
C PHE A 21 -5.54 0.85 4.33
N ASN A 22 -5.82 2.03 4.89
CA ASN A 22 -7.16 2.33 5.38
C ASN A 22 -8.18 2.33 4.24
N ILE A 23 -7.87 2.99 3.14
CA ILE A 23 -8.75 3.02 1.97
C ILE A 23 -8.86 1.64 1.33
N ALA A 24 -7.74 0.94 1.18
CA ALA A 24 -7.72 -0.38 0.55
C ALA A 24 -8.56 -1.39 1.33
N THR A 25 -8.41 -1.44 2.65
CA THR A 25 -9.16 -2.37 3.48
C THR A 25 -10.64 -2.04 3.51
N ALA A 26 -10.98 -0.75 3.55
CA ALA A 26 -12.38 -0.31 3.51
C ALA A 26 -13.04 -0.71 2.18
N ALA A 27 -12.35 -0.51 1.07
CA ALA A 27 -12.87 -0.89 -0.24
C ALA A 27 -13.05 -2.40 -0.35
N ALA A 28 -12.05 -3.17 0.08
CA ALA A 28 -12.11 -4.62 0.03
C ALA A 28 -13.20 -5.18 0.94
N ALA A 29 -13.41 -4.56 2.11
CA ALA A 29 -14.46 -4.96 3.04
C ALA A 29 -15.88 -4.72 2.48
N THR A 30 -16.00 -3.82 1.50
CA THR A 30 -17.27 -3.57 0.80
C THR A 30 -17.38 -4.38 -0.51
N GLU A 31 -16.62 -5.47 -0.59
CA GLU A 31 -16.66 -6.43 -1.69
C GLU A 31 -16.13 -5.89 -3.02
N LYS A 32 -15.25 -4.89 -2.96
CA LYS A 32 -14.56 -4.39 -4.14
C LYS A 32 -13.30 -5.19 -4.38
N GLU A 33 -12.95 -5.36 -5.65
CA GLU A 33 -11.64 -5.90 -6.03
C GLU A 33 -10.64 -4.74 -5.99
N VAL A 34 -9.59 -4.87 -5.19
CA VAL A 34 -8.64 -3.77 -4.95
C VAL A 34 -7.24 -4.19 -5.37
N ALA A 35 -6.56 -3.32 -6.09
CA ALA A 35 -5.13 -3.48 -6.37
C ALA A 35 -4.40 -2.20 -5.99
N ILE A 36 -3.23 -2.37 -5.39
CA ILE A 36 -2.34 -1.27 -5.02
C ILE A 36 -1.04 -1.43 -5.80
N PHE A 37 -0.65 -0.38 -6.51
CA PHE A 37 0.63 -0.33 -7.23
C PHE A 37 1.61 0.47 -6.39
N PHE A 38 2.62 -0.22 -5.86
CA PHE A 38 3.65 0.40 -5.03
C PHE A 38 4.83 0.77 -5.93
N THR A 39 5.11 2.07 -6.02
CA THR A 39 6.16 2.60 -6.87
C THR A 39 7.01 3.61 -6.11
N PHE A 40 8.27 3.77 -6.52
CA PHE A 40 9.21 4.66 -5.87
C PHE A 40 9.26 4.40 -4.36
N GLU A 41 9.16 5.43 -3.54
CA GLU A 41 9.24 5.30 -2.09
C GLU A 41 8.10 4.47 -1.51
N GLY A 42 7.01 4.31 -2.25
CA GLY A 42 5.90 3.45 -1.83
C GLY A 42 6.29 1.99 -1.64
N LEU A 43 7.37 1.51 -2.28
CA LEU A 43 7.87 0.15 -2.04
C LEU A 43 8.26 -0.08 -0.59
N ASN A 44 8.61 0.99 0.14
CA ASN A 44 8.96 0.88 1.54
C ASN A 44 7.80 0.36 2.40
N LEU A 45 6.57 0.58 1.96
CA LEU A 45 5.37 0.15 2.69
C LEU A 45 5.19 -1.37 2.69
N ILE A 46 5.79 -2.06 1.72
CA ILE A 46 5.72 -3.51 1.59
C ILE A 46 7.10 -4.18 1.69
N HIS A 47 8.10 -3.43 2.08
CA HIS A 47 9.44 -3.96 2.36
C HIS A 47 9.45 -4.58 3.75
N LYS A 48 9.97 -5.80 3.88
CA LYS A 48 9.96 -6.55 5.16
C LYS A 48 10.55 -5.76 6.33
N GLU A 49 11.65 -5.05 6.06
CA GLU A 49 12.29 -4.21 7.07
C GLU A 49 11.69 -2.81 7.11
N GLY A 50 11.53 -2.19 5.92
CA GLY A 50 11.13 -0.81 5.82
C GLY A 50 9.78 -0.51 6.43
N MET A 51 8.85 -1.44 6.35
CA MET A 51 7.50 -1.24 6.90
C MET A 51 7.48 -1.06 8.42
N HIS A 52 8.54 -1.45 9.11
CA HIS A 52 8.67 -1.28 10.55
C HIS A 52 9.36 0.01 10.97
N HIS A 53 9.86 0.79 10.00
CA HIS A 53 10.63 2.01 10.23
C HIS A 53 10.12 3.18 9.41
N LEU A 54 8.82 3.26 9.22
CA LEU A 54 8.21 4.32 8.42
C LEU A 54 8.36 5.67 9.12
N GLN A 55 8.78 6.68 8.35
CA GLN A 55 9.07 7.99 8.92
C GLN A 55 7.82 8.80 9.17
N VAL A 56 7.85 9.53 10.28
CA VAL A 56 6.81 10.50 10.63
C VAL A 56 7.27 11.88 10.15
N PRO A 57 6.42 12.64 9.44
CA PRO A 57 6.80 13.97 9.00
C PRO A 57 7.11 14.87 10.19
N VAL A 58 7.96 15.85 9.98
CA VAL A 58 8.25 16.87 11.00
C VAL A 58 6.94 17.56 11.41
N GLY A 59 6.69 17.61 12.70
CA GLY A 59 5.46 18.18 13.25
C GLY A 59 4.33 17.19 13.38
N GLY A 60 4.50 15.94 12.92
CA GLY A 60 3.47 14.90 12.98
C GLY A 60 3.52 13.98 14.20
N GLU A 61 4.47 14.21 15.10
CA GLU A 61 4.73 13.33 16.25
C GLU A 61 3.52 13.20 17.18
N GLY A 62 2.69 14.23 17.27
CA GLY A 62 1.47 14.19 18.08
C GLY A 62 0.46 13.15 17.62
N PHE A 63 0.47 12.79 16.36
CA PHE A 63 -0.41 11.75 15.83
C PHE A 63 -0.08 10.37 16.41
N ILE A 64 1.19 10.12 16.73
CA ILE A 64 1.61 8.81 17.27
C ILE A 64 0.87 8.52 18.57
N GLU A 65 0.81 9.52 19.46
CA GLU A 65 0.06 9.38 20.70
C GLU A 65 -1.42 9.21 20.44
N GLY A 66 -1.95 9.96 19.47
CA GLY A 66 -3.35 9.86 19.08
C GLY A 66 -3.72 8.47 18.53
N PHE A 67 -2.83 7.87 17.73
CA PHE A 67 -3.05 6.50 17.23
C PHE A 67 -3.14 5.51 18.38
N SER A 68 -2.27 5.62 19.36
CA SER A 68 -2.29 4.75 20.53
C SER A 68 -3.57 4.93 21.34
N LYS A 69 -3.97 6.18 21.60
CA LYS A 69 -5.17 6.49 22.38
C LYS A 69 -6.45 6.03 21.69
N ALA A 70 -6.49 6.12 20.38
CA ALA A 70 -7.66 5.73 19.58
C ALA A 70 -7.69 4.24 19.25
N ASN A 71 -6.68 3.48 19.69
CA ASN A 71 -6.53 2.05 19.37
C ASN A 71 -6.52 1.78 17.86
N VAL A 72 -5.86 2.65 17.11
CA VAL A 72 -5.72 2.48 15.66
C VAL A 72 -4.81 1.28 15.39
N PRO A 73 -5.17 0.38 14.45
CA PRO A 73 -4.32 -0.75 14.12
C PRO A 73 -2.93 -0.29 13.66
N THR A 74 -1.91 -1.12 13.91
CA THR A 74 -0.56 -0.86 13.38
C THR A 74 -0.54 -1.13 11.88
N ILE A 75 0.50 -0.64 11.21
CA ILE A 75 0.64 -0.90 9.77
C ILE A 75 0.75 -2.41 9.48
N PRO A 76 1.56 -3.21 10.19
CA PRO A 76 1.54 -4.66 9.97
C PRO A 76 0.16 -5.27 10.12
N GLU A 77 -0.62 -4.84 11.09
CA GLU A 77 -2.00 -5.33 11.27
C GLU A 77 -2.89 -4.96 10.08
N LEU A 78 -2.79 -3.73 9.58
CA LEU A 78 -3.55 -3.30 8.40
C LEU A 78 -3.14 -4.06 7.15
N VAL A 79 -1.85 -4.32 6.99
CA VAL A 79 -1.35 -5.11 5.87
C VAL A 79 -1.93 -6.53 5.93
N ASP A 80 -1.93 -7.15 7.11
CA ASP A 80 -2.51 -8.48 7.27
C ASP A 80 -4.00 -8.49 6.94
N MET A 81 -4.73 -7.46 7.36
CA MET A 81 -6.14 -7.30 7.01
C MET A 81 -6.34 -7.19 5.50
N ALA A 82 -5.51 -6.40 4.84
CA ALA A 82 -5.59 -6.24 3.38
C ALA A 82 -5.34 -7.56 2.66
N VAL A 83 -4.34 -8.31 3.11
CA VAL A 83 -4.04 -9.64 2.55
C VAL A 83 -5.21 -10.59 2.72
N GLU A 84 -5.78 -10.64 3.92
CA GLU A 84 -6.94 -11.50 4.21
C GLU A 84 -8.16 -11.13 3.38
N LEU A 85 -8.34 -9.86 3.09
CA LEU A 85 -9.45 -9.37 2.27
C LEU A 85 -9.20 -9.53 0.76
N GLY A 86 -8.04 -10.05 0.37
CA GLY A 86 -7.75 -10.34 -1.02
C GLY A 86 -7.23 -9.16 -1.84
N VAL A 87 -6.74 -8.12 -1.19
CA VAL A 87 -6.14 -6.98 -1.89
C VAL A 87 -4.89 -7.44 -2.65
N THR A 88 -4.78 -7.07 -3.91
CA THR A 88 -3.61 -7.38 -4.73
C THR A 88 -2.56 -6.31 -4.54
N PHE A 89 -1.34 -6.71 -4.19
CA PHE A 89 -0.19 -5.82 -4.03
C PHE A 89 0.72 -6.01 -5.24
N ILE A 90 0.95 -4.94 -5.99
CA ILE A 90 1.82 -4.94 -7.18
C ILE A 90 3.04 -4.08 -6.89
N ALA A 91 4.24 -4.66 -6.96
CA ALA A 91 5.48 -3.92 -6.79
C ALA A 91 6.01 -3.50 -8.16
N CYS A 92 6.37 -2.23 -8.30
CA CYS A 92 6.88 -1.68 -9.55
C CYS A 92 8.26 -2.23 -9.87
N GLN A 93 8.38 -3.01 -10.96
CA GLN A 93 9.64 -3.62 -11.38
C GLN A 93 10.73 -2.59 -11.62
N MET A 94 10.40 -1.50 -12.29
CA MET A 94 11.37 -0.42 -12.58
C MET A 94 11.97 0.13 -11.29
N THR A 95 11.12 0.40 -10.30
CA THR A 95 11.60 0.93 -9.02
C THR A 95 12.45 -0.09 -8.28
N MET A 96 12.07 -1.36 -8.31
CA MET A 96 12.88 -2.43 -7.70
C MET A 96 14.28 -2.44 -8.33
N ASP A 97 14.36 -2.35 -9.65
CA ASP A 97 15.63 -2.35 -10.36
C ASP A 97 16.48 -1.12 -10.00
N VAL A 98 15.85 0.05 -9.97
CA VAL A 98 16.54 1.31 -9.65
C VAL A 98 17.07 1.32 -8.21
N MET A 99 16.28 0.82 -7.28
CA MET A 99 16.64 0.83 -5.86
C MET A 99 17.42 -0.41 -5.41
N GLY A 100 17.61 -1.38 -6.29
CA GLY A 100 18.30 -2.60 -5.95
C GLY A 100 17.53 -3.50 -4.99
N ILE A 101 16.21 -3.46 -5.04
CA ILE A 101 15.34 -4.26 -4.20
C ILE A 101 15.00 -5.57 -4.92
N THR A 102 15.18 -6.69 -4.24
CA THR A 102 14.82 -8.01 -4.76
C THR A 102 13.50 -8.48 -4.14
N ALA A 103 12.85 -9.42 -4.81
CA ALA A 103 11.52 -9.89 -4.39
C ALA A 103 11.52 -10.50 -2.98
N ASP A 104 12.63 -11.10 -2.56
CA ASP A 104 12.75 -11.70 -1.23
C ASP A 104 12.80 -10.66 -0.11
N GLN A 105 13.07 -9.39 -0.43
CA GLN A 105 13.03 -8.28 0.53
C GLN A 105 11.62 -7.74 0.73
N LEU A 106 10.69 -8.10 -0.13
CA LEU A 106 9.29 -7.68 -0.04
C LEU A 106 8.45 -8.72 0.66
N LEU A 107 7.28 -8.32 1.13
CA LEU A 107 6.32 -9.22 1.77
C LEU A 107 5.97 -10.37 0.83
N ASP A 108 5.62 -11.52 1.41
CA ASP A 108 5.20 -12.67 0.62
C ASP A 108 3.89 -12.39 -0.12
N GLY A 109 3.74 -13.01 -1.28
CA GLY A 109 2.51 -12.86 -2.06
C GLY A 109 2.42 -11.58 -2.90
N ILE A 110 3.49 -10.81 -2.96
CA ILE A 110 3.54 -9.61 -3.79
C ILE A 110 3.70 -9.99 -5.26
N SER A 111 2.88 -9.41 -6.12
CA SER A 111 3.04 -9.53 -7.57
C SER A 111 4.01 -8.47 -8.05
N VAL A 112 4.99 -8.85 -8.86
CA VAL A 112 5.90 -7.88 -9.47
C VAL A 112 5.39 -7.55 -10.87
N GLY A 113 5.28 -6.26 -11.17
CA GLY A 113 4.79 -5.86 -12.49
C GLY A 113 5.16 -4.41 -12.80
N GLY A 114 4.85 -3.99 -14.01
CA GLY A 114 5.08 -2.63 -14.44
C GLY A 114 3.80 -1.82 -14.53
N ALA A 115 3.94 -0.61 -15.06
CA ALA A 115 2.80 0.29 -15.26
C ALA A 115 1.72 -0.34 -16.13
N VAL A 116 2.09 -1.14 -17.12
CA VAL A 116 1.12 -1.81 -17.99
C VAL A 116 0.24 -2.76 -17.19
N THR A 117 0.84 -3.54 -16.29
CA THR A 117 0.10 -4.46 -15.42
C THR A 117 -0.94 -3.70 -14.59
N PHE A 118 -0.52 -2.59 -14.00
CA PHE A 118 -1.43 -1.77 -13.20
C PHE A 118 -2.54 -1.16 -14.06
N LEU A 119 -2.20 -0.61 -15.22
CA LEU A 119 -3.17 0.05 -16.09
C LEU A 119 -4.22 -0.94 -16.63
N GLU A 120 -3.82 -2.19 -16.87
CA GLU A 120 -4.78 -3.23 -17.25
C GLU A 120 -5.83 -3.46 -16.16
N PHE A 121 -5.42 -3.44 -14.91
CA PHE A 121 -6.37 -3.51 -13.80
C PHE A 121 -7.20 -2.24 -13.71
N ALA A 122 -6.54 -1.07 -13.80
CA ALA A 122 -7.16 0.22 -13.49
C ALA A 122 -8.09 0.74 -14.59
N LYS A 123 -8.05 0.18 -15.79
CA LYS A 123 -8.78 0.71 -16.95
C LYS A 123 -10.30 0.81 -16.72
N ASP A 124 -10.84 -0.02 -15.85
CA ASP A 124 -12.28 -0.02 -15.52
C ASP A 124 -12.50 0.15 -14.01
N ALA A 125 -11.51 0.67 -13.30
CA ALA A 125 -11.64 0.92 -11.86
C ALA A 125 -12.24 2.30 -11.59
N ALA A 126 -13.06 2.38 -10.54
CA ALA A 126 -13.61 3.63 -10.03
C ALA A 126 -13.92 3.47 -8.53
N PRO A 127 -13.31 4.27 -7.68
CA PRO A 127 -12.32 5.29 -8.02
C PRO A 127 -10.91 4.75 -8.28
N SER A 128 -10.08 5.60 -8.90
CA SER A 128 -8.64 5.40 -8.98
C SER A 128 -7.98 6.50 -8.15
N LEU A 129 -7.16 6.12 -7.19
CA LEU A 129 -6.62 7.02 -6.17
C LEU A 129 -5.10 6.94 -6.13
N SER A 130 -4.44 8.03 -5.75
CA SER A 130 -3.00 8.04 -5.58
C SER A 130 -2.59 8.75 -4.28
N PHE A 131 -1.59 8.20 -3.67
CA PHE A 131 -1.06 8.71 -2.41
C PHE A 131 0.47 8.76 -2.40
#